data_90bcb7e60616da5c52b493dd1aa61c59
#
_entry.id   90bcb7e60616da5c52b493dd1aa61c59
#
_cell.length_a   1.000
_cell.length_b   1.000
_cell.length_c   1.000
_cell.angle_alpha   90.00
_cell.angle_beta   90.00
_cell.angle_gamma   90.00
#
_symmetry.space_group_name_H-M   'P 1'
#
loop_
_entity.id
_entity.type
_entity.pdbx_description
1 polymer ?
#
loop_
_entity_poly.entity_id
_entity_poly.type
_entity_poly.pdbx_seq_one_letter_code
_entity_poly.pdbx_strand_id
1 'polypeptide(L)'
;MRFKTPVFICGATALGIAAAVRLGDRAVLAEENGWAAGEFAAAFEPGEGPWEPVTAEGKALADELVRRAVLSSRGTHIQGAAPVFFRLLRDHGVRARFLTRLAGIRRQGDGYVVTLADSEGFHTLEAGTILDTTSTGETAPGRFSGFRESLNATLVPGSEGAEPPVSSDPGLTVIPGSFSDEFYLRCRLEPGTSLEAARETLFLRWGSRGPGLEAWRIAAISPMVSRRAAPGVRRVEDNWFWAPSAACRNLLDAFETGLGLSLPALEEGGEG
;
A
#
# COMPACT_ATOMS: atom_id res chain seq x y z
N MET A 1 -16.93 24.70 5.59
CA MET A 1 -17.57 23.82 6.59
C MET A 1 -16.47 23.07 7.34
N ARG A 2 -16.43 23.15 8.67
CA ARG A 2 -15.43 22.40 9.46
C ARG A 2 -16.01 21.04 9.81
N PHE A 3 -15.40 19.97 9.30
CA PHE A 3 -15.75 18.62 9.70
C PHE A 3 -14.92 18.23 10.93
N LYS A 4 -15.55 17.47 11.84
CA LYS A 4 -14.84 16.84 12.96
C LYS A 4 -14.82 15.33 12.76
N THR A 5 -13.70 14.72 13.05
CA THR A 5 -13.54 13.26 13.06
C THR A 5 -12.68 12.85 14.24
N PRO A 6 -13.01 11.77 14.94
CA PRO A 6 -12.10 11.21 15.94
C PRO A 6 -10.73 10.86 15.35
N VAL A 7 -10.69 10.24 14.15
CA VAL A 7 -9.46 9.78 13.52
C VAL A 7 -9.37 10.26 12.07
N PHE A 8 -8.26 10.86 11.70
CA PHE A 8 -7.86 11.09 10.32
C PHE A 8 -6.83 10.04 9.91
N ILE A 9 -7.08 9.37 8.79
CA ILE A 9 -6.18 8.36 8.21
C ILE A 9 -5.59 8.91 6.91
N CYS A 10 -4.27 9.01 6.85
CA CYS A 10 -3.54 9.36 5.64
C CYS A 10 -3.09 8.08 4.93
N GLY A 11 -3.53 7.92 3.68
CA GLY A 11 -3.27 6.77 2.82
C GLY A 11 -4.41 5.74 2.79
N ALA A 12 -5.01 5.53 1.59
CA ALA A 12 -5.90 4.41 1.32
C ALA A 12 -5.11 3.12 1.07
N THR A 13 -4.17 2.85 1.93
CA THR A 13 -3.35 1.63 1.96
C THR A 13 -4.18 0.45 2.47
N ALA A 14 -3.72 -0.78 2.30
CA ALA A 14 -4.42 -1.97 2.83
C ALA A 14 -4.63 -1.88 4.35
N LEU A 15 -3.60 -1.43 5.09
CA LEU A 15 -3.67 -1.20 6.54
C LEU A 15 -4.62 -0.04 6.87
N GLY A 16 -4.51 1.09 6.14
CA GLY A 16 -5.35 2.27 6.36
C GLY A 16 -6.83 1.99 6.09
N ILE A 17 -7.14 1.24 5.05
CA ILE A 17 -8.51 0.79 4.73
C ILE A 17 -9.04 -0.12 5.83
N ALA A 18 -8.25 -1.09 6.31
CA ALA A 18 -8.66 -1.97 7.41
C ALA A 18 -8.96 -1.19 8.70
N ALA A 19 -8.09 -0.25 9.06
CA ALA A 19 -8.33 0.64 10.20
C ALA A 19 -9.61 1.48 10.02
N ALA A 20 -9.85 2.00 8.81
CA ALA A 20 -11.06 2.76 8.51
C ALA A 20 -12.34 1.90 8.56
N VAL A 21 -12.28 0.67 8.06
CA VAL A 21 -13.39 -0.30 8.15
C VAL A 21 -13.73 -0.58 9.61
N ARG A 22 -12.74 -0.83 10.46
CA ARG A 22 -12.94 -1.07 11.89
C ARG A 22 -13.52 0.15 12.61
N LEU A 23 -13.11 1.35 12.23
CA LEU A 23 -13.54 2.60 12.88
C LEU A 23 -14.90 3.10 12.40
N GLY A 24 -15.34 2.69 11.21
CA GLY A 24 -16.60 3.13 10.61
C GLY A 24 -16.67 4.65 10.43
N ASP A 25 -17.74 5.25 10.93
CA ASP A 25 -18.00 6.70 10.84
C ASP A 25 -17.07 7.57 11.72
N ARG A 26 -16.28 6.94 12.60
CA ARG A 26 -15.27 7.62 13.44
C ARG A 26 -14.01 8.00 12.66
N ALA A 27 -13.84 7.54 11.41
CA ALA A 27 -12.68 7.85 10.60
C ALA A 27 -13.02 8.63 9.33
N VAL A 28 -12.06 9.46 8.91
CA VAL A 28 -11.98 10.02 7.55
C VAL A 28 -10.64 9.61 6.98
N LEU A 29 -10.66 8.99 5.80
CA LEU A 29 -9.47 8.55 5.08
C LEU A 29 -9.24 9.46 3.88
N ALA A 30 -8.00 9.89 3.65
CA ALA A 30 -7.59 10.63 2.45
C ALA A 30 -6.43 9.94 1.73
N GLU A 31 -6.50 9.95 0.40
CA GLU A 31 -5.50 9.36 -0.50
C GLU A 31 -5.18 10.34 -1.63
N GLU A 32 -3.89 10.63 -1.82
CA GLU A 32 -3.43 11.54 -2.87
C GLU A 32 -3.70 10.99 -4.28
N ASN A 33 -3.58 9.69 -4.43
CA ASN A 33 -3.74 9.00 -5.70
C ASN A 33 -5.16 8.43 -5.88
N GLY A 34 -5.41 7.89 -7.08
CA GLY A 34 -6.64 7.17 -7.38
C GLY A 34 -6.58 5.66 -7.09
N TRP A 35 -5.72 5.19 -6.18
CA TRP A 35 -5.51 3.77 -5.92
C TRP A 35 -5.89 3.38 -4.48
N ALA A 36 -6.71 2.34 -4.33
CA ALA A 36 -6.87 1.65 -3.07
C ALA A 36 -5.81 0.55 -2.95
N ALA A 37 -5.19 0.41 -1.77
CA ALA A 37 -4.04 -0.46 -1.53
C ALA A 37 -2.88 -0.21 -2.53
N GLY A 38 -2.63 1.06 -2.85
CA GLY A 38 -1.68 1.49 -3.89
C GLY A 38 -0.24 1.08 -3.61
N GLU A 39 0.15 0.96 -2.35
CA GLU A 39 1.48 0.52 -1.92
C GLU A 39 1.80 -0.93 -2.35
N PHE A 40 0.77 -1.71 -2.67
CA PHE A 40 0.88 -3.02 -3.29
C PHE A 40 0.47 -2.97 -4.76
N ALA A 41 -0.76 -2.53 -5.06
CA ALA A 41 -1.35 -2.61 -6.38
C ALA A 41 -0.66 -1.69 -7.41
N ALA A 42 -0.46 -0.41 -7.11
CA ALA A 42 0.22 0.52 -8.01
C ALA A 42 1.75 0.33 -8.00
N ALA A 43 2.30 -0.11 -6.87
CA ALA A 43 3.73 -0.45 -6.78
C ALA A 43 4.09 -1.79 -7.45
N PHE A 44 3.13 -2.56 -7.98
CA PHE A 44 3.33 -3.90 -8.52
C PHE A 44 4.09 -4.81 -7.54
N GLU A 45 3.71 -4.70 -6.26
CA GLU A 45 4.32 -5.44 -5.16
C GLU A 45 3.39 -6.61 -4.77
N PRO A 46 3.58 -7.81 -5.30
CA PRO A 46 2.68 -8.94 -5.06
C PRO A 46 2.72 -9.42 -3.61
N GLY A 47 3.78 -9.07 -2.88
CA GLY A 47 4.02 -9.56 -1.53
C GLY A 47 4.56 -10.99 -1.51
N GLU A 48 4.66 -11.52 -0.30
CA GLU A 48 5.17 -12.87 -0.03
C GLU A 48 4.22 -13.59 0.93
N GLY A 49 4.02 -14.92 0.72
CA GLY A 49 3.22 -15.75 1.63
C GLY A 49 3.84 -15.88 3.04
N PRO A 50 3.16 -16.48 3.99
CA PRO A 50 1.85 -17.14 3.87
C PRO A 50 0.67 -16.16 3.72
N TRP A 51 -0.42 -16.66 3.12
CA TRP A 51 -1.67 -15.92 2.90
C TRP A 51 -2.75 -16.45 3.86
N GLU A 52 -2.47 -16.44 5.15
CA GLU A 52 -3.30 -17.06 6.18
C GLU A 52 -3.93 -15.97 7.06
N PRO A 53 -5.11 -15.48 6.70
CA PRO A 53 -5.82 -14.49 7.52
C PRO A 53 -6.33 -15.11 8.82
N VAL A 54 -6.31 -14.33 9.88
CA VAL A 54 -6.68 -14.75 11.24
C VAL A 54 -8.11 -14.33 11.59
N THR A 55 -8.47 -13.08 11.24
CA THR A 55 -9.79 -12.51 11.56
C THR A 55 -10.88 -13.00 10.61
N ALA A 56 -12.15 -12.83 11.00
CA ALA A 56 -13.29 -13.14 10.13
C ALA A 56 -13.29 -12.24 8.89
N GLU A 57 -13.01 -10.96 9.06
CA GLU A 57 -12.91 -9.95 8.00
C GLU A 57 -11.76 -10.25 7.04
N GLY A 58 -10.59 -10.63 7.57
CA GLY A 58 -9.45 -11.03 6.76
C GLY A 58 -9.72 -12.29 5.94
N LYS A 59 -10.42 -13.29 6.52
CA LYS A 59 -10.89 -14.49 5.80
C LYS A 59 -11.86 -14.12 4.69
N ALA A 60 -12.84 -13.27 4.96
CA ALA A 60 -13.78 -12.78 3.95
C ALA A 60 -13.09 -12.05 2.80
N LEU A 61 -12.06 -11.21 3.12
CA LEU A 61 -11.25 -10.57 2.09
C LEU A 61 -10.44 -11.59 1.27
N ALA A 62 -9.81 -12.57 1.91
CA ALA A 62 -9.05 -13.61 1.22
C ALA A 62 -9.94 -14.42 0.28
N ASP A 63 -11.13 -14.84 0.75
CA ASP A 63 -12.11 -15.58 -0.06
C ASP A 63 -12.56 -14.76 -1.28
N GLU A 64 -12.78 -13.45 -1.11
CA GLU A 64 -13.12 -12.55 -2.22
C GLU A 64 -11.98 -12.42 -3.23
N LEU A 65 -10.74 -12.31 -2.77
CA LEU A 65 -9.55 -12.24 -3.62
C LEU A 65 -9.36 -13.54 -4.40
N VAL A 66 -9.55 -14.69 -3.76
CA VAL A 66 -9.50 -16.01 -4.42
C VAL A 66 -10.63 -16.15 -5.45
N ARG A 67 -11.85 -15.79 -5.08
CA ARG A 67 -13.02 -15.86 -5.97
C ARG A 67 -12.85 -15.01 -7.23
N ARG A 68 -12.08 -13.93 -7.15
CA ARG A 68 -11.75 -13.05 -8.29
C ARG A 68 -10.45 -13.42 -9.01
N ALA A 69 -9.84 -14.53 -8.68
CA ALA A 69 -8.52 -14.95 -9.18
C ALA A 69 -7.39 -13.94 -8.94
N VAL A 70 -7.58 -13.02 -7.97
CA VAL A 70 -6.53 -12.09 -7.53
C VAL A 70 -5.51 -12.80 -6.65
N LEU A 71 -5.94 -13.75 -5.83
CA LEU A 71 -5.08 -14.58 -4.97
C LEU A 71 -5.20 -16.05 -5.36
N SER A 72 -4.07 -16.74 -5.40
CA SER A 72 -3.97 -18.19 -5.57
C SER A 72 -2.90 -18.77 -4.65
N SER A 73 -2.71 -20.10 -4.66
CA SER A 73 -1.62 -20.75 -3.94
C SER A 73 -0.21 -20.37 -4.46
N ARG A 74 -0.12 -19.83 -5.68
CA ARG A 74 1.15 -19.37 -6.28
C ARG A 74 1.54 -17.97 -5.85
N GLY A 75 0.57 -17.06 -5.73
CA GLY A 75 0.81 -15.64 -5.50
C GLY A 75 -0.40 -14.79 -5.80
N THR A 76 -0.17 -13.54 -6.11
CA THR A 76 -1.21 -12.52 -6.27
C THR A 76 -1.14 -11.86 -7.63
N HIS A 77 -2.29 -11.72 -8.30
CA HIS A 77 -2.50 -10.76 -9.40
C HIS A 77 -2.74 -9.37 -8.77
N ILE A 78 -1.65 -8.72 -8.37
CA ILE A 78 -1.73 -7.59 -7.43
C ILE A 78 -2.51 -6.39 -7.95
N GLN A 79 -2.48 -6.11 -9.26
CA GLN A 79 -3.24 -5.02 -9.86
C GLN A 79 -4.77 -5.24 -9.73
N GLY A 80 -5.20 -6.50 -9.67
CA GLY A 80 -6.60 -6.87 -9.45
C GLY A 80 -7.10 -6.62 -8.02
N ALA A 81 -6.22 -6.30 -7.08
CA ALA A 81 -6.60 -6.05 -5.68
C ALA A 81 -7.37 -4.74 -5.49
N ALA A 82 -6.98 -3.66 -6.19
CA ALA A 82 -7.57 -2.33 -5.99
C ALA A 82 -9.11 -2.30 -6.11
N PRO A 83 -9.76 -2.93 -7.12
CA PRO A 83 -11.22 -2.99 -7.18
C PRO A 83 -11.88 -3.70 -5.99
N VAL A 84 -11.21 -4.67 -5.38
CA VAL A 84 -11.70 -5.37 -4.20
C VAL A 84 -11.70 -4.44 -3.00
N PHE A 85 -10.62 -3.68 -2.81
CA PHE A 85 -10.51 -2.70 -1.72
C PHE A 85 -11.46 -1.51 -1.90
N PHE A 86 -11.71 -1.04 -3.14
CA PHE A 86 -12.74 -0.02 -3.41
C PHE A 86 -14.14 -0.52 -3.04
N ARG A 87 -14.45 -1.77 -3.35
CA ARG A 87 -15.70 -2.37 -2.96
C ARG A 87 -15.83 -2.47 -1.44
N LEU A 88 -14.76 -2.88 -0.75
CA LEU A 88 -14.71 -2.95 0.71
C LEU A 88 -15.02 -1.59 1.35
N LEU A 89 -14.38 -0.51 0.90
CA LEU A 89 -14.65 0.85 1.35
C LEU A 89 -16.13 1.24 1.18
N ARG A 90 -16.71 0.96 0.02
CA ARG A 90 -18.11 1.24 -0.28
C ARG A 90 -19.06 0.44 0.61
N ASP A 91 -18.84 -0.88 0.71
CA ASP A 91 -19.74 -1.82 1.40
C ASP A 91 -19.75 -1.55 2.92
N HIS A 92 -18.67 -1.00 3.48
CA HIS A 92 -18.58 -0.56 4.87
C HIS A 92 -18.87 0.94 5.08
N GLY A 93 -19.26 1.67 4.04
CA GLY A 93 -19.61 3.10 4.16
C GLY A 93 -18.47 3.99 4.64
N VAL A 94 -17.21 3.61 4.39
CA VAL A 94 -16.04 4.39 4.81
C VAL A 94 -16.02 5.75 4.14
N ARG A 95 -15.83 6.82 4.92
CA ARG A 95 -15.64 8.18 4.40
C ARG A 95 -14.25 8.34 3.83
N ALA A 96 -14.06 7.93 2.57
CA ALA A 96 -12.80 8.01 1.85
C ALA A 96 -12.80 9.14 0.81
N ARG A 97 -11.71 9.89 0.74
CA ARG A 97 -11.46 10.96 -0.24
C ARG A 97 -10.21 10.58 -1.04
N PHE A 98 -10.41 10.20 -2.28
CA PHE A 98 -9.34 9.96 -3.25
C PHE A 98 -8.99 11.23 -4.01
N LEU A 99 -7.83 11.27 -4.66
CA LEU A 99 -7.30 12.44 -5.36
C LEU A 99 -7.27 13.68 -4.45
N THR A 100 -6.98 13.43 -3.16
CA THR A 100 -7.02 14.43 -2.11
C THR A 100 -5.68 14.46 -1.38
N ARG A 101 -4.91 15.50 -1.64
CA ARG A 101 -3.57 15.67 -1.10
C ARG A 101 -3.60 16.29 0.30
N LEU A 102 -2.73 15.81 1.17
CA LEU A 102 -2.44 16.49 2.43
C LEU A 102 -1.65 17.79 2.16
N ALA A 103 -2.22 18.93 2.53
CA ALA A 103 -1.58 20.24 2.38
C ALA A 103 -0.91 20.73 3.67
N GLY A 104 -1.33 20.21 4.83
CA GLY A 104 -0.69 20.55 6.11
C GLY A 104 -1.45 20.04 7.31
N ILE A 105 -0.71 19.96 8.43
CA ILE A 105 -1.24 19.59 9.74
C ILE A 105 -0.72 20.61 10.74
N ARG A 106 -1.60 21.08 11.63
CA ARG A 106 -1.20 21.90 12.78
C ARG A 106 -1.93 21.45 14.04
N ARG A 107 -1.25 21.47 15.16
CA ARG A 107 -1.85 21.18 16.46
C ARG A 107 -2.88 22.26 16.83
N GLN A 108 -4.00 21.85 17.43
CA GLN A 108 -5.03 22.73 17.95
C GLN A 108 -5.67 22.08 19.19
N GLY A 109 -5.37 22.61 20.37
CA GLY A 109 -5.79 21.99 21.64
C GLY A 109 -5.20 20.59 21.78
N ASP A 110 -6.05 19.63 22.11
CA ASP A 110 -5.68 18.24 22.28
C ASP A 110 -5.70 17.43 20.95
N GLY A 111 -6.03 18.07 19.84
CA GLY A 111 -6.10 17.45 18.52
C GLY A 111 -5.37 18.26 17.44
N TYR A 112 -5.81 18.08 16.22
CA TYR A 112 -5.15 18.60 15.02
C TYR A 112 -6.16 19.21 14.04
N VAL A 113 -5.74 20.23 13.32
CA VAL A 113 -6.40 20.71 12.12
C VAL A 113 -5.61 20.19 10.93
N VAL A 114 -6.25 19.38 10.12
CA VAL A 114 -5.72 18.82 8.88
C VAL A 114 -6.26 19.65 7.72
N THR A 115 -5.36 20.13 6.86
CA THR A 115 -5.70 20.82 5.62
C THR A 115 -5.47 19.87 4.45
N LEU A 116 -6.51 19.65 3.67
CA LEU A 116 -6.53 18.82 2.47
C LEU A 116 -6.73 19.70 1.24
N ALA A 117 -6.21 19.27 0.11
CA ALA A 117 -6.38 19.93 -1.18
C ALA A 117 -6.86 18.91 -2.23
N ASP A 118 -7.91 19.24 -2.96
CA ASP A 118 -8.42 18.48 -4.10
C ASP A 118 -8.82 19.42 -5.24
N SER A 119 -9.52 18.92 -6.26
CA SER A 119 -9.97 19.73 -7.41
C SER A 119 -10.94 20.86 -7.06
N GLU A 120 -11.58 20.80 -5.89
CA GLU A 120 -12.51 21.84 -5.40
C GLU A 120 -11.80 22.90 -4.55
N GLY A 121 -10.51 22.70 -4.24
CA GLY A 121 -9.68 23.62 -3.47
C GLY A 121 -9.25 23.07 -2.10
N PHE A 122 -9.13 23.97 -1.12
CA PHE A 122 -8.67 23.61 0.21
C PHE A 122 -9.83 23.33 1.16
N HIS A 123 -9.74 22.23 1.89
CA HIS A 123 -10.68 21.80 2.91
C HIS A 123 -9.96 21.62 4.24
N THR A 124 -10.63 21.91 5.35
CA THR A 124 -10.08 21.68 6.69
C THR A 124 -10.99 20.74 7.46
N LEU A 125 -10.36 19.81 8.19
CA LEU A 125 -11.04 18.98 9.18
C LEU A 125 -10.30 19.03 10.52
N GLU A 126 -11.04 18.87 11.62
CA GLU A 126 -10.48 18.70 12.96
C GLU A 126 -10.44 17.21 13.30
N ALA A 127 -9.27 16.71 13.68
CA ALA A 127 -9.04 15.32 14.03
C ALA A 127 -8.50 15.21 15.47
N GLY A 128 -9.01 14.27 16.22
CA GLY A 128 -8.45 13.94 17.55
C GLY A 128 -7.13 13.18 17.42
N THR A 129 -7.05 12.28 16.44
CA THR A 129 -5.90 11.43 16.19
C THR A 129 -5.54 11.46 14.71
N ILE A 130 -4.24 11.38 14.41
CA ILE A 130 -3.70 11.17 13.06
C ILE A 130 -3.07 9.80 12.98
N LEU A 131 -3.48 9.02 12.00
CA LEU A 131 -2.86 7.76 11.61
C LEU A 131 -2.35 7.88 10.17
N ASP A 132 -1.04 7.89 10.01
CA ASP A 132 -0.40 7.83 8.71
C ASP A 132 -0.06 6.37 8.39
N THR A 133 -0.56 5.87 7.28
CA THR A 133 -0.30 4.50 6.84
C THR A 133 0.52 4.44 5.56
N THR A 134 0.95 5.59 5.08
CA THR A 134 1.74 5.72 3.85
C THR A 134 3.15 5.13 4.03
N SER A 135 3.76 4.76 2.92
CA SER A 135 5.06 4.09 2.92
C SER A 135 6.19 4.95 3.48
N THR A 136 6.09 6.26 3.37
CA THR A 136 7.16 7.22 3.71
C THR A 136 6.83 8.16 4.88
N GLY A 137 5.59 8.11 5.40
CA GLY A 137 5.15 9.02 6.45
C GLY A 137 4.83 10.41 5.90
N GLU A 138 3.87 10.50 4.98
CA GLU A 138 3.51 11.75 4.29
C GLU A 138 3.03 12.85 5.23
N THR A 139 2.50 12.49 6.40
CA THR A 139 2.08 13.45 7.41
C THR A 139 3.27 14.11 8.13
N ALA A 140 4.46 13.49 8.09
CA ALA A 140 5.69 13.98 8.71
C ALA A 140 6.90 13.80 7.76
N PRO A 141 6.92 14.48 6.61
CA PRO A 141 7.89 14.26 5.55
C PRO A 141 9.32 14.46 6.03
N GLY A 142 10.21 13.54 5.61
CA GLY A 142 11.63 13.56 5.98
C GLY A 142 11.95 13.08 7.40
N ARG A 143 10.94 12.73 8.23
CA ARG A 143 11.16 12.24 9.60
C ARG A 143 11.65 10.80 9.65
N PHE A 144 11.35 10.01 8.64
CA PHE A 144 11.66 8.59 8.58
C PHE A 144 12.66 8.29 7.47
N SER A 145 13.49 7.28 7.69
CA SER A 145 14.56 6.86 6.78
C SER A 145 14.78 5.36 6.87
N GLY A 146 15.75 4.83 6.09
CA GLY A 146 16.10 3.41 6.13
C GLY A 146 15.12 2.54 5.33
N PHE A 147 14.53 3.09 4.29
CA PHE A 147 13.65 2.35 3.38
C PHE A 147 14.45 1.38 2.51
N ARG A 148 13.90 0.20 2.29
CA ARG A 148 14.31 -0.65 1.18
C ARG A 148 13.51 -0.25 -0.03
N GLU A 149 14.17 0.06 -1.12
CA GLU A 149 13.53 0.58 -2.33
C GLU A 149 13.66 -0.41 -3.50
N SER A 150 12.62 -0.47 -4.30
CA SER A 150 12.59 -1.22 -5.55
C SER A 150 11.70 -0.57 -6.59
N LEU A 151 12.01 -0.79 -7.86
CA LEU A 151 11.07 -0.57 -8.96
C LEU A 151 10.61 -1.93 -9.47
N ASN A 152 9.30 -2.13 -9.49
CA ASN A 152 8.73 -3.41 -9.88
C ASN A 152 8.13 -3.33 -11.30
N ALA A 153 8.11 -4.46 -11.97
CA ALA A 153 7.56 -4.60 -13.31
C ALA A 153 6.80 -5.92 -13.42
N THR A 154 5.85 -6.00 -14.35
CA THR A 154 5.22 -7.27 -14.73
C THR A 154 5.97 -7.89 -15.89
N LEU A 155 6.12 -9.21 -15.85
CA LEU A 155 6.70 -10.01 -16.92
C LEU A 155 5.61 -10.82 -17.63
N VAL A 156 5.76 -10.92 -18.94
CA VAL A 156 4.96 -11.82 -19.78
C VAL A 156 5.88 -12.68 -20.64
N PRO A 157 5.48 -13.91 -21.01
CA PRO A 157 6.27 -14.73 -21.88
C PRO A 157 6.40 -14.09 -23.27
N GLY A 158 7.58 -14.12 -23.83
CA GLY A 158 7.85 -13.65 -25.19
C GLY A 158 7.54 -14.67 -26.28
N SER A 159 7.35 -15.94 -25.88
CA SER A 159 6.98 -17.06 -26.75
C SER A 159 6.14 -18.06 -25.99
N GLU A 160 5.33 -18.84 -26.71
CA GLU A 160 4.59 -19.96 -26.13
C GLU A 160 5.55 -21.01 -25.56
N GLY A 161 5.21 -21.58 -24.39
CA GLY A 161 6.04 -22.59 -23.73
C GLY A 161 7.30 -22.05 -23.06
N ALA A 162 7.43 -20.75 -22.83
CA ALA A 162 8.56 -20.20 -22.08
C ALA A 162 8.64 -20.82 -20.68
N GLU A 163 9.82 -21.32 -20.32
CA GLU A 163 10.09 -21.80 -18.97
C GLU A 163 9.93 -20.67 -17.94
N PRO A 164 9.56 -20.97 -16.68
CA PRO A 164 9.45 -19.95 -15.64
C PRO A 164 10.71 -19.07 -15.56
N PRO A 165 10.55 -17.73 -15.40
CA PRO A 165 11.70 -16.82 -15.40
C PRO A 165 12.56 -17.02 -14.16
N VAL A 166 13.89 -17.01 -14.38
CA VAL A 166 14.87 -17.08 -13.30
C VAL A 166 15.92 -16.00 -13.52
N SER A 167 16.21 -15.23 -12.48
CA SER A 167 17.26 -14.22 -12.52
C SER A 167 18.56 -14.73 -11.90
N SER A 168 19.68 -14.51 -12.58
CA SER A 168 21.04 -14.67 -12.03
C SER A 168 21.60 -13.34 -11.47
N ASP A 169 20.96 -12.21 -11.75
CA ASP A 169 21.36 -10.91 -11.18
C ASP A 169 20.79 -10.76 -9.76
N PRO A 170 21.63 -10.58 -8.73
CA PRO A 170 21.19 -10.41 -7.33
C PRO A 170 20.36 -9.14 -7.10
N GLY A 171 20.40 -8.18 -8.02
CA GLY A 171 19.58 -6.98 -7.98
C GLY A 171 18.19 -7.15 -8.61
N LEU A 172 17.93 -8.31 -9.24
CA LEU A 172 16.64 -8.64 -9.85
C LEU A 172 16.05 -9.88 -9.16
N THR A 173 14.85 -9.77 -8.63
CA THR A 173 14.11 -10.90 -8.04
C THR A 173 12.84 -11.14 -8.83
N VAL A 174 12.62 -12.41 -9.21
CA VAL A 174 11.37 -12.83 -9.86
C VAL A 174 10.40 -13.37 -8.82
N ILE A 175 9.16 -12.94 -8.86
CA ILE A 175 8.11 -13.30 -7.92
C ILE A 175 6.92 -13.81 -8.73
N PRO A 176 6.38 -15.01 -8.46
CA PRO A 176 5.21 -15.52 -9.17
C PRO A 176 3.96 -14.71 -8.84
N GLY A 177 3.11 -14.52 -9.84
CA GLY A 177 1.75 -13.99 -9.70
C GLY A 177 0.71 -15.08 -9.48
N SER A 178 -0.56 -14.71 -9.57
CA SER A 178 -1.68 -15.65 -9.40
C SER A 178 -1.83 -16.63 -10.58
N PHE A 179 -1.53 -16.18 -11.80
CA PHE A 179 -1.62 -16.97 -13.01
C PHE A 179 -0.30 -17.67 -13.36
N SER A 180 -0.36 -18.75 -14.14
CA SER A 180 0.81 -19.58 -14.47
C SER A 180 1.87 -18.85 -15.28
N ASP A 181 1.47 -17.90 -16.10
CA ASP A 181 2.27 -17.08 -16.98
C ASP A 181 2.49 -15.65 -16.47
N GLU A 182 2.07 -15.36 -15.24
CA GLU A 182 2.25 -14.08 -14.59
C GLU A 182 3.42 -14.12 -13.61
N PHE A 183 4.33 -13.18 -13.79
CA PHE A 183 5.44 -12.96 -12.89
C PHE A 183 5.69 -11.46 -12.71
N TYR A 184 6.26 -11.12 -11.56
CA TYR A 184 6.72 -9.78 -11.23
C TYR A 184 8.25 -9.77 -11.15
N LEU A 185 8.85 -8.71 -11.66
CA LEU A 185 10.27 -8.45 -11.52
C LEU A 185 10.45 -7.34 -10.50
N ARG A 186 11.17 -7.60 -9.43
CA ARG A 186 11.59 -6.59 -8.46
C ARG A 186 13.03 -6.19 -8.76
N CYS A 187 13.25 -4.93 -9.14
CA CYS A 187 14.58 -4.35 -9.32
C CYS A 187 14.94 -3.58 -8.05
N ARG A 188 15.93 -4.08 -7.30
CA ARG A 188 16.45 -3.41 -6.10
C ARG A 188 17.14 -2.11 -6.45
N LEU A 189 16.89 -1.07 -5.65
CA LEU A 189 17.42 0.27 -5.82
C LEU A 189 18.26 0.70 -4.62
N GLU A 190 19.12 1.69 -4.82
CA GLU A 190 19.75 2.42 -3.73
C GLU A 190 18.73 3.37 -3.09
N PRO A 191 18.84 3.62 -1.78
CA PRO A 191 17.93 4.52 -1.08
C PRO A 191 17.90 5.93 -1.67
N GLY A 192 16.72 6.50 -1.82
CA GLY A 192 16.51 7.85 -2.35
C GLY A 192 16.54 7.95 -3.87
N THR A 193 16.52 6.82 -4.58
CA THR A 193 16.49 6.80 -6.05
C THR A 193 15.20 7.46 -6.58
N SER A 194 15.34 8.42 -7.50
CA SER A 194 14.18 9.01 -8.21
C SER A 194 13.53 7.99 -9.15
N LEU A 195 12.28 8.22 -9.56
CA LEU A 195 11.59 7.30 -10.46
C LEU A 195 12.28 7.20 -11.83
N GLU A 196 12.83 8.32 -12.34
CA GLU A 196 13.61 8.34 -13.59
C GLU A 196 14.86 7.46 -13.47
N ALA A 197 15.68 7.68 -12.44
CA ALA A 197 16.89 6.89 -12.19
C ALA A 197 16.58 5.41 -11.91
N ALA A 198 15.43 5.13 -11.26
CA ALA A 198 14.96 3.78 -11.03
C ALA A 198 14.63 3.05 -12.34
N ARG A 199 13.98 3.74 -13.28
CA ARG A 199 13.70 3.20 -14.63
C ARG A 199 14.98 2.95 -15.44
N GLU A 200 15.94 3.88 -15.40
CA GLU A 200 17.24 3.68 -16.01
C GLU A 200 17.96 2.47 -15.44
N THR A 201 17.99 2.33 -14.11
CA THR A 201 18.56 1.16 -13.41
C THR A 201 17.90 -0.14 -13.86
N LEU A 202 16.55 -0.16 -13.92
CA LEU A 202 15.81 -1.33 -14.37
C LEU A 202 16.18 -1.69 -15.81
N PHE A 203 16.21 -0.73 -16.74
CA PHE A 203 16.52 -0.99 -18.15
C PHE A 203 17.98 -1.42 -18.36
N LEU A 204 18.93 -0.87 -17.63
CA LEU A 204 20.33 -1.30 -17.67
C LEU A 204 20.47 -2.76 -17.24
N ARG A 205 19.88 -3.15 -16.08
CA ARG A 205 19.90 -4.54 -15.60
C ARG A 205 19.13 -5.48 -16.53
N TRP A 206 18.00 -5.02 -17.06
CA TRP A 206 17.21 -5.79 -18.01
C TRP A 206 17.95 -6.02 -19.34
N GLY A 207 18.71 -5.04 -19.81
CA GLY A 207 19.54 -5.16 -21.02
C GLY A 207 20.65 -6.19 -20.89
N SER A 208 21.16 -6.40 -19.68
CA SER A 208 22.21 -7.39 -19.37
C SER A 208 21.66 -8.66 -18.69
N ARG A 209 20.34 -8.91 -18.76
CA ARG A 209 19.71 -10.07 -18.13
C ARG A 209 20.28 -11.39 -18.65
N GLY A 210 20.40 -12.35 -17.74
CA GLY A 210 20.89 -13.68 -18.08
C GLY A 210 19.86 -14.54 -18.84
N PRO A 211 20.27 -15.72 -19.30
CA PRO A 211 19.48 -16.60 -20.19
C PRO A 211 18.11 -16.99 -19.59
N GLY A 212 17.98 -17.10 -18.27
CA GLY A 212 16.68 -17.41 -17.63
C GLY A 212 15.61 -16.33 -17.77
N LEU A 213 15.95 -15.14 -18.28
CA LEU A 213 15.01 -14.05 -18.55
C LEU A 213 14.88 -13.70 -20.05
N GLU A 214 15.65 -14.34 -20.95
CA GLU A 214 15.66 -14.01 -22.38
C GLU A 214 14.31 -14.23 -23.06
N ALA A 215 13.61 -15.31 -22.68
CA ALA A 215 12.28 -15.64 -23.21
C ALA A 215 11.15 -14.76 -22.64
N TRP A 216 11.47 -13.79 -21.76
CA TRP A 216 10.50 -12.95 -21.09
C TRP A 216 10.60 -11.49 -21.54
N ARG A 217 9.49 -10.78 -21.40
CA ARG A 217 9.37 -9.35 -21.71
C ARG A 217 8.75 -8.60 -20.54
N ILE A 218 9.21 -7.36 -20.32
CA ILE A 218 8.53 -6.43 -19.43
C ILE A 218 7.25 -5.97 -20.13
N ALA A 219 6.10 -6.24 -19.53
CA ALA A 219 4.79 -5.80 -20.03
C ALA A 219 4.42 -4.42 -19.50
N ALA A 220 4.70 -4.16 -18.21
CA ALA A 220 4.46 -2.87 -17.59
C ALA A 220 5.47 -2.62 -16.47
N ILE A 221 5.74 -1.34 -16.19
CA ILE A 221 6.59 -0.90 -15.10
C ILE A 221 5.71 -0.12 -14.12
N SER A 222 5.90 -0.35 -12.83
CA SER A 222 5.20 0.39 -11.77
C SER A 222 5.32 1.91 -11.97
N PRO A 223 4.25 2.68 -11.80
CA PRO A 223 4.28 4.15 -11.85
C PRO A 223 4.98 4.78 -10.65
N MET A 224 5.40 3.99 -9.66
CA MET A 224 6.02 4.48 -8.44
C MET A 224 7.13 3.55 -7.95
N VAL A 225 8.08 4.10 -7.20
CA VAL A 225 9.08 3.33 -6.46
C VAL A 225 8.40 2.72 -5.23
N SER A 226 8.51 1.41 -5.06
CA SER A 226 8.10 0.72 -3.84
C SER A 226 9.09 1.06 -2.73
N ARG A 227 8.58 1.54 -1.58
CA ARG A 227 9.37 1.88 -0.39
C ARG A 227 8.86 1.09 0.80
N ARG A 228 9.68 0.22 1.33
CA ARG A 228 9.34 -0.64 2.47
C ARG A 228 10.13 -0.22 3.71
N ALA A 229 9.43 0.25 4.71
CA ALA A 229 9.99 0.55 6.03
C ALA A 229 10.14 -0.71 6.89
N ALA A 230 10.82 -0.60 8.03
CA ALA A 230 10.71 -1.61 9.07
C ALA A 230 9.29 -1.60 9.67
N PRO A 231 8.73 -2.79 9.99
CA PRO A 231 7.38 -2.89 10.56
C PRO A 231 7.28 -2.25 11.95
N GLY A 232 6.05 -1.94 12.34
CA GLY A 232 5.70 -1.40 13.64
C GLY A 232 5.10 -0.01 13.58
N VAL A 233 4.44 0.38 14.68
CA VAL A 233 3.84 1.70 14.87
C VAL A 233 4.88 2.62 15.49
N ARG A 234 5.00 3.81 14.96
CA ARG A 234 5.89 4.86 15.48
C ARG A 234 5.09 6.10 15.84
N ARG A 235 5.29 6.59 17.05
CA ARG A 235 4.68 7.83 17.49
C ARG A 235 5.43 9.02 16.87
N VAL A 236 4.70 9.90 16.21
CA VAL A 236 5.19 11.17 15.67
C VAL A 236 5.11 12.24 16.74
N GLU A 237 3.91 12.43 17.30
CA GLU A 237 3.56 13.30 18.42
C GLU A 237 2.45 12.66 19.25
N ASP A 238 1.88 13.41 20.23
CA ASP A 238 0.71 12.96 20.98
C ASP A 238 -0.45 12.74 20.01
N ASN A 239 -1.09 11.57 20.05
CA ASN A 239 -2.19 11.17 19.17
C ASN A 239 -1.86 11.28 17.66
N TRP A 240 -0.59 11.17 17.30
CA TRP A 240 -0.14 11.15 15.92
C TRP A 240 0.84 10.00 15.69
N PHE A 241 0.46 9.07 14.83
CA PHE A 241 1.15 7.80 14.64
C PHE A 241 1.45 7.56 13.16
N TRP A 242 2.55 6.87 12.90
CA TRP A 242 2.88 6.32 11.61
C TRP A 242 2.99 4.80 11.69
N ALA A 243 2.21 4.11 10.87
CA ALA A 243 2.14 2.66 10.74
C ALA A 243 2.22 2.27 9.26
N PRO A 244 3.43 2.13 8.69
CA PRO A 244 3.61 1.95 7.25
C PRO A 244 3.04 0.61 6.77
N SER A 245 2.00 0.65 5.95
CA SER A 245 1.36 -0.52 5.36
C SER A 245 2.33 -1.37 4.52
N ALA A 246 3.18 -0.72 3.73
CA ALA A 246 4.21 -1.38 2.91
C ALA A 246 5.28 -2.13 3.72
N ALA A 247 5.31 -2.00 5.06
CA ALA A 247 6.17 -2.80 5.93
C ALA A 247 5.68 -4.24 6.08
N CYS A 248 4.39 -4.49 5.85
CA CYS A 248 3.78 -5.80 5.92
C CYS A 248 4.26 -6.70 4.77
N ARG A 249 4.21 -8.01 4.97
CA ARG A 249 4.69 -8.99 3.98
C ARG A 249 3.87 -8.98 2.69
N ASN A 250 2.58 -8.78 2.84
CA ASN A 250 1.60 -8.79 1.75
C ASN A 250 0.35 -7.99 2.14
N LEU A 251 -0.57 -7.83 1.22
CA LEU A 251 -1.79 -7.04 1.40
C LEU A 251 -2.74 -7.60 2.48
N LEU A 252 -2.80 -8.93 2.68
CA LEU A 252 -3.61 -9.53 3.75
C LEU A 252 -2.99 -9.31 5.13
N ASP A 253 -1.68 -9.45 5.24
CA ASP A 253 -0.92 -9.15 6.45
C ASP A 253 -1.09 -7.67 6.86
N ALA A 254 -1.08 -6.76 5.87
CA ALA A 254 -1.35 -5.33 6.08
C ALA A 254 -2.80 -5.08 6.54
N PHE A 255 -3.76 -5.75 5.93
CA PHE A 255 -5.16 -5.65 6.31
C PHE A 255 -5.41 -6.16 7.72
N GLU A 256 -4.91 -7.36 8.07
CA GLU A 256 -4.98 -7.92 9.42
C GLU A 256 -4.32 -7.00 10.46
N THR A 257 -3.15 -6.44 10.12
CA THR A 257 -2.46 -5.48 10.98
C THR A 257 -3.33 -4.24 11.22
N GLY A 258 -4.00 -3.73 10.20
CA GLY A 258 -4.91 -2.58 10.32
C GLY A 258 -6.13 -2.86 11.18
N LEU A 259 -6.72 -4.06 11.07
CA LEU A 259 -7.83 -4.50 11.95
C LEU A 259 -7.39 -4.65 13.40
N GLY A 260 -6.18 -5.18 13.62
CA GLY A 260 -5.61 -5.39 14.96
C GLY A 260 -4.92 -4.16 15.57
N LEU A 261 -4.89 -3.02 14.87
CA LEU A 261 -4.14 -1.85 15.30
C LEU A 261 -4.69 -1.28 16.62
N SER A 262 -3.91 -1.37 17.70
CA SER A 262 -4.23 -0.80 18.99
C SER A 262 -3.58 0.58 19.13
N LEU A 263 -4.39 1.62 19.22
CA LEU A 263 -3.98 2.99 19.52
C LEU A 263 -4.91 3.54 20.60
N PRO A 264 -4.43 4.34 21.57
CA PRO A 264 -5.26 4.83 22.70
C PRO A 264 -6.59 5.45 22.23
N ALA A 265 -6.57 6.25 21.20
CA ALA A 265 -7.76 6.89 20.64
C ALA A 265 -8.72 5.95 19.87
N LEU A 266 -8.28 4.72 19.57
CA LEU A 266 -9.12 3.71 18.91
C LEU A 266 -9.90 2.87 19.94
N GLU A 267 -9.46 2.85 21.21
CA GLU A 267 -10.01 2.02 22.28
C GLU A 267 -11.12 2.72 23.07
N GLU A 268 -11.11 4.05 23.15
CA GLU A 268 -12.07 4.86 23.92
C GLU A 268 -13.52 4.89 23.37
N GLY A 269 -13.86 4.08 22.39
CA GLY A 269 -15.19 4.04 21.76
C GLY A 269 -15.98 2.75 21.94
N GLY A 270 -15.54 1.85 22.81
CA GLY A 270 -16.14 0.52 22.99
C GLY A 270 -17.23 0.40 24.07
N GLU A 271 -17.58 1.48 24.77
CA GLU A 271 -18.65 1.49 25.75
C GLU A 271 -19.72 2.52 25.35
N GLY A 272 -20.71 2.07 24.60
CA GLY A 272 -21.89 2.85 24.24
C GLY A 272 -22.99 1.96 23.68
#